data_a288ea421fa17b37b9af153528911606
#
_entry.id   a288ea421fa17b37b9af153528911606
#
_cell.length_a   1.000
_cell.length_b   1.000
_cell.length_c   1.000
_cell.angle_alpha   90.00
_cell.angle_beta   90.00
_cell.angle_gamma   90.00
#
_symmetry.space_group_name_H-M   'P 1'
#
loop_
_entity.id
_entity.type
_entity.pdbx_description
1 polymer ?
#
loop_
_entity_poly.entity_id
_entity_poly.type
_entity_poly.pdbx_seq_one_letter_code
_entity_poly.pdbx_strand_id
1 'polypeptide(L)'
;MTASEVKLTIAYSTLSNRAKNIKFPQRTKEREFIVLVQKSSESDDELTFPESKIIGLKNRGVAKSRNAALKYGAGKYLIFADDDITFNEAGLERLVEYFEAHPDCSIIMGQTVDETGVLRKTYPSKPHSLTRFNSAKAATYEMMVRLDAIREKGITFDEHFGAGAENFLGDEYIFIADALKKGLKGVFLPVVVAIHPKESSGSTWGTDRDLAARAKVFTRVFGVSAPLFRALFLLKSRKGPVRAAKALRFILGR
;
A
#
# COMPACT_ATOMS: atom_id res chain seq x y z
N MET A 1 -21.55 -24.93 -16.68
CA MET A 1 -21.37 -23.95 -15.61
C MET A 1 -20.00 -23.31 -15.84
N THR A 2 -19.94 -22.09 -16.35
CA THR A 2 -18.70 -21.33 -16.45
C THR A 2 -18.18 -21.10 -15.03
N ALA A 3 -16.93 -21.48 -14.75
CA ALA A 3 -16.28 -21.17 -13.48
C ALA A 3 -16.41 -19.66 -13.25
N SER A 4 -16.90 -19.23 -12.09
CA SER A 4 -17.04 -17.81 -11.79
C SER A 4 -15.63 -17.22 -11.79
N GLU A 5 -15.40 -16.23 -12.64
CA GLU A 5 -14.13 -15.55 -12.74
C GLU A 5 -13.85 -14.80 -11.41
N VAL A 6 -12.67 -14.98 -10.85
CA VAL A 6 -12.28 -14.27 -9.62
C VAL A 6 -12.20 -12.78 -9.90
N LYS A 7 -13.03 -12.01 -9.21
CA LYS A 7 -13.10 -10.56 -9.40
C LYS A 7 -12.10 -9.81 -8.53
N LEU A 8 -11.96 -10.19 -7.26
CA LEU A 8 -11.11 -9.51 -6.29
C LEU A 8 -10.17 -10.49 -5.58
N THR A 9 -8.86 -10.23 -5.66
CA THR A 9 -7.85 -10.83 -4.78
C THR A 9 -7.60 -9.92 -3.58
N ILE A 10 -7.70 -10.46 -2.37
CA ILE A 10 -7.29 -9.80 -1.12
C ILE A 10 -6.02 -10.49 -0.63
N ALA A 11 -4.91 -9.74 -0.61
CA ALA A 11 -3.58 -10.29 -0.36
C ALA A 11 -3.02 -9.77 0.97
N TYR A 12 -2.90 -10.66 1.95
CA TYR A 12 -2.39 -10.38 3.28
C TYR A 12 -0.89 -10.60 3.36
N SER A 13 -0.15 -9.59 3.81
CA SER A 13 1.27 -9.70 4.15
C SER A 13 1.43 -9.87 5.65
N THR A 14 2.05 -10.97 6.08
CA THR A 14 2.18 -11.28 7.51
C THR A 14 3.51 -11.96 7.86
N LEU A 15 3.80 -12.04 9.15
CA LEU A 15 4.79 -12.94 9.74
C LEU A 15 4.06 -14.16 10.31
N SER A 16 4.71 -15.33 10.36
CA SER A 16 4.09 -16.58 10.85
C SER A 16 3.37 -16.43 12.18
N ASN A 17 4.03 -15.82 13.16
CA ASN A 17 3.49 -15.63 14.50
C ASN A 17 2.30 -14.64 14.57
N ARG A 18 2.08 -13.86 13.52
CA ARG A 18 0.99 -12.86 13.43
C ARG A 18 -0.14 -13.31 12.50
N ALA A 19 0.08 -14.34 11.69
CA ALA A 19 -0.89 -14.80 10.68
C ALA A 19 -2.29 -15.10 11.27
N LYS A 20 -2.36 -15.57 12.53
CA LYS A 20 -3.60 -15.82 13.27
C LYS A 20 -4.45 -14.56 13.54
N ASN A 21 -3.87 -13.36 13.38
CA ASN A 21 -4.57 -12.10 13.60
C ASN A 21 -5.43 -11.69 12.40
N ILE A 22 -5.20 -12.31 11.22
CA ILE A 22 -5.90 -11.97 9.99
C ILE A 22 -7.41 -12.15 10.15
N LYS A 23 -8.14 -11.09 9.88
CA LYS A 23 -9.61 -11.07 9.83
C LYS A 23 -10.04 -11.03 8.36
N PHE A 24 -10.48 -12.18 7.86
CA PHE A 24 -10.98 -12.26 6.49
C PHE A 24 -12.35 -11.60 6.38
N PRO A 25 -12.59 -10.79 5.32
CA PRO A 25 -13.92 -10.34 4.99
C PRO A 25 -14.78 -11.49 4.46
N GLN A 26 -16.03 -11.21 4.11
CA GLN A 26 -16.95 -12.23 3.63
C GLN A 26 -16.39 -13.02 2.46
N ARG A 27 -16.43 -14.35 2.56
CA ARG A 27 -16.02 -15.26 1.49
C ARG A 27 -17.12 -15.37 0.43
N THR A 28 -16.73 -15.19 -0.82
CA THR A 28 -17.62 -15.37 -1.97
C THR A 28 -16.87 -16.08 -3.09
N LYS A 29 -17.59 -16.63 -4.06
CA LYS A 29 -16.97 -17.30 -5.22
C LYS A 29 -16.16 -16.34 -6.12
N GLU A 30 -16.39 -15.03 -6.00
CA GLU A 30 -15.68 -14.01 -6.76
C GLU A 30 -14.46 -13.44 -6.03
N ARG A 31 -14.17 -13.93 -4.79
CA ARG A 31 -13.05 -13.46 -3.96
C ARG A 31 -12.00 -14.53 -3.74
N GLU A 32 -10.77 -14.18 -4.04
CA GLU A 32 -9.59 -14.96 -3.69
C GLU A 32 -8.90 -14.34 -2.48
N PHE A 33 -8.41 -15.19 -1.57
CA PHE A 33 -7.59 -14.80 -0.45
C PHE A 33 -6.19 -15.40 -0.59
N ILE A 34 -5.17 -14.54 -0.50
CA ILE A 34 -3.77 -14.96 -0.51
C ILE A 34 -3.13 -14.50 0.80
N VAL A 35 -2.48 -15.43 1.50
CA VAL A 35 -1.68 -15.14 2.70
C VAL A 35 -0.22 -15.34 2.37
N LEU A 36 0.55 -14.24 2.42
CA LEU A 36 1.97 -14.20 2.11
C LEU A 36 2.76 -14.14 3.42
N VAL A 37 3.33 -15.28 3.80
CA VAL A 37 4.05 -15.45 5.05
C VAL A 37 5.53 -15.14 4.83
N GLN A 38 6.00 -14.04 5.42
CA GLN A 38 7.39 -13.60 5.30
C GLN A 38 8.31 -14.41 6.23
N LYS A 39 9.51 -14.78 5.75
CA LYS A 39 10.43 -15.67 6.47
C LYS A 39 9.77 -16.99 6.90
N SER A 40 9.03 -17.60 5.99
CA SER A 40 8.42 -18.90 6.27
C SER A 40 9.50 -19.93 6.63
N SER A 41 9.20 -20.76 7.61
CA SER A 41 10.00 -21.88 8.07
C SER A 41 9.21 -23.17 7.86
N GLU A 42 9.84 -24.34 8.03
CA GLU A 42 9.15 -25.64 7.95
C GLU A 42 7.97 -25.74 8.95
N SER A 43 8.04 -25.03 10.11
CA SER A 43 6.95 -24.96 11.07
C SER A 43 5.73 -24.15 10.57
N ASP A 44 5.87 -23.41 9.49
CA ASP A 44 4.77 -22.61 8.91
C ASP A 44 3.86 -23.46 8.01
N ASP A 45 4.25 -24.67 7.66
CA ASP A 45 3.43 -25.63 6.91
C ASP A 45 2.17 -26.06 7.68
N GLU A 46 2.11 -25.83 9.00
CA GLU A 46 0.93 -26.04 9.84
C GLU A 46 -0.10 -24.89 9.73
N LEU A 47 0.28 -23.74 9.14
CA LEU A 47 -0.66 -22.65 8.96
C LEU A 47 -1.70 -23.01 7.90
N THR A 48 -2.93 -23.17 8.36
CA THR A 48 -4.06 -23.45 7.47
C THR A 48 -5.11 -22.35 7.58
N PHE A 49 -5.47 -21.82 6.42
CA PHE A 49 -6.61 -20.91 6.30
C PHE A 49 -7.57 -21.50 5.27
N PRO A 50 -8.75 -21.97 5.68
CA PRO A 50 -9.71 -22.54 4.75
C PRO A 50 -9.92 -21.65 3.53
N GLU A 51 -9.94 -22.24 2.35
CA GLU A 51 -10.18 -21.54 1.08
C GLU A 51 -9.24 -20.34 0.81
N SER A 52 -8.03 -20.38 1.32
CA SER A 52 -7.00 -19.35 1.09
C SER A 52 -5.74 -19.97 0.55
N LYS A 53 -5.08 -19.26 -0.37
CA LYS A 53 -3.78 -19.66 -0.90
C LYS A 53 -2.68 -19.14 0.02
N ILE A 54 -1.88 -20.03 0.60
CA ILE A 54 -0.74 -19.67 1.43
C ILE A 54 0.53 -19.72 0.59
N ILE A 55 1.34 -18.66 0.67
CA ILE A 55 2.62 -18.57 -0.03
C ILE A 55 3.71 -18.19 0.97
N GLY A 56 4.62 -19.12 1.22
CA GLY A 56 5.81 -18.91 2.04
C GLY A 56 6.87 -18.12 1.28
N LEU A 57 7.39 -17.07 1.88
CA LEU A 57 8.47 -16.25 1.34
C LEU A 57 9.75 -16.46 2.15
N LYS A 58 10.87 -16.79 1.49
CA LYS A 58 12.17 -17.03 2.12
C LYS A 58 12.73 -15.82 2.85
N ASN A 59 12.40 -14.61 2.39
CA ASN A 59 12.97 -13.35 2.87
C ASN A 59 11.92 -12.46 3.54
N ARG A 60 12.39 -11.59 4.42
CA ARG A 60 11.59 -10.52 5.01
C ARG A 60 11.55 -9.31 4.08
N GLY A 61 10.45 -8.54 4.12
CA GLY A 61 10.25 -7.30 3.39
C GLY A 61 8.87 -7.20 2.78
N VAL A 62 8.12 -6.18 3.19
CA VAL A 62 6.73 -5.99 2.76
C VAL A 62 6.60 -5.80 1.26
N ALA A 63 7.55 -5.12 0.61
CA ALA A 63 7.57 -4.93 -0.85
C ALA A 63 7.68 -6.28 -1.60
N LYS A 64 8.49 -7.23 -1.10
CA LYS A 64 8.61 -8.59 -1.66
C LYS A 64 7.29 -9.34 -1.56
N SER A 65 6.62 -9.23 -0.42
CA SER A 65 5.31 -9.83 -0.20
C SER A 65 4.28 -9.25 -1.17
N ARG A 66 4.23 -7.93 -1.33
CA ARG A 66 3.33 -7.24 -2.27
C ARG A 66 3.62 -7.58 -3.73
N ASN A 67 4.88 -7.73 -4.10
CA ASN A 67 5.28 -8.22 -5.43
C ASN A 67 4.82 -9.66 -5.67
N ALA A 68 4.89 -10.52 -4.65
CA ALA A 68 4.33 -11.87 -4.74
C ALA A 68 2.80 -11.83 -4.89
N ALA A 69 2.09 -10.93 -4.21
CA ALA A 69 0.66 -10.72 -4.42
C ALA A 69 0.34 -10.33 -5.86
N LEU A 70 1.07 -9.37 -6.43
CA LEU A 70 0.93 -8.99 -7.84
C LEU A 70 1.19 -10.15 -8.80
N LYS A 71 2.12 -11.03 -8.48
CA LYS A 71 2.47 -12.20 -9.31
C LYS A 71 1.41 -13.29 -9.26
N TYR A 72 0.90 -13.60 -8.07
CA TYR A 72 0.11 -14.82 -7.82
C TYR A 72 -1.40 -14.58 -7.70
N GLY A 73 -1.86 -13.34 -7.59
CA GLY A 73 -3.29 -13.00 -7.56
C GLY A 73 -3.99 -13.40 -8.84
N ALA A 74 -5.17 -14.00 -8.75
CA ALA A 74 -5.99 -14.42 -9.88
C ALA A 74 -7.13 -13.45 -10.19
N GLY A 75 -7.42 -12.51 -9.29
CA GLY A 75 -8.51 -11.55 -9.46
C GLY A 75 -8.24 -10.50 -10.53
N LYS A 76 -9.31 -9.99 -11.13
CA LYS A 76 -9.24 -8.80 -12.00
C LYS A 76 -8.71 -7.58 -11.26
N TYR A 77 -9.06 -7.47 -9.97
CA TYR A 77 -8.59 -6.45 -9.05
C TYR A 77 -7.84 -7.07 -7.89
N LEU A 78 -6.93 -6.30 -7.28
CA LEU A 78 -6.20 -6.73 -6.10
C LEU A 78 -6.14 -5.59 -5.08
N ILE A 79 -6.42 -5.91 -3.81
CA ILE A 79 -6.19 -5.04 -2.65
C ILE A 79 -5.18 -5.69 -1.72
N PHE A 80 -4.29 -4.87 -1.15
CA PHE A 80 -3.28 -5.33 -0.20
C PHE A 80 -3.77 -5.17 1.24
N ALA A 81 -3.34 -6.05 2.12
CA ALA A 81 -3.63 -5.99 3.54
C ALA A 81 -2.41 -6.36 4.39
N ASP A 82 -2.34 -5.77 5.57
CA ASP A 82 -1.50 -6.23 6.66
C ASP A 82 -2.37 -7.09 7.62
N ASP A 83 -1.76 -7.85 8.52
CA ASP A 83 -2.44 -8.82 9.38
C ASP A 83 -3.33 -8.20 10.48
N ASP A 84 -3.32 -6.89 10.64
CA ASP A 84 -4.14 -6.11 11.59
C ASP A 84 -5.23 -5.26 10.90
N ILE A 85 -5.44 -5.46 9.61
CA ILE A 85 -6.47 -4.76 8.84
C ILE A 85 -7.78 -5.54 8.87
N THR A 86 -8.89 -4.82 9.10
CA THR A 86 -10.24 -5.32 8.86
C THR A 86 -10.85 -4.52 7.72
N PHE A 87 -11.35 -5.19 6.67
CA PHE A 87 -11.96 -4.50 5.55
C PHE A 87 -13.42 -4.13 5.80
N ASN A 88 -13.85 -3.01 5.21
CA ASN A 88 -15.25 -2.61 5.11
C ASN A 88 -15.84 -3.19 3.82
N GLU A 89 -16.80 -4.09 3.94
CA GLU A 89 -17.43 -4.78 2.80
C GLU A 89 -18.01 -3.82 1.76
N ALA A 90 -18.85 -2.90 2.21
CA ALA A 90 -19.45 -1.92 1.31
C ALA A 90 -18.40 -1.02 0.64
N GLY A 91 -17.29 -0.74 1.34
CA GLY A 91 -16.16 -0.01 0.79
C GLY A 91 -15.46 -0.80 -0.33
N LEU A 92 -15.20 -2.09 -0.12
CA LEU A 92 -14.61 -2.96 -1.16
C LEU A 92 -15.50 -3.02 -2.40
N GLU A 93 -16.80 -3.24 -2.22
CA GLU A 93 -17.78 -3.29 -3.32
C GLU A 93 -17.79 -1.99 -4.12
N ARG A 94 -17.83 -0.84 -3.45
CA ARG A 94 -17.80 0.47 -4.13
C ARG A 94 -16.53 0.71 -4.93
N LEU A 95 -15.37 0.22 -4.50
CA LEU A 95 -14.15 0.32 -5.30
C LEU A 95 -14.22 -0.56 -6.54
N VAL A 96 -14.75 -1.77 -6.41
CA VAL A 96 -14.95 -2.68 -7.54
C VAL A 96 -15.94 -2.08 -8.54
N GLU A 97 -17.10 -1.57 -8.11
CA GLU A 97 -18.08 -0.88 -8.95
C GLU A 97 -17.46 0.30 -9.70
N TYR A 98 -16.63 1.10 -9.01
CA TYR A 98 -15.95 2.21 -9.66
C TYR A 98 -15.02 1.73 -10.78
N PHE A 99 -14.23 0.67 -10.55
CA PHE A 99 -13.38 0.09 -11.58
C PHE A 99 -14.16 -0.44 -12.78
N GLU A 100 -15.32 -1.07 -12.56
CA GLU A 100 -16.18 -1.56 -13.64
C GLU A 100 -16.74 -0.40 -14.48
N ALA A 101 -17.10 0.70 -13.85
CA ALA A 101 -17.58 1.90 -14.52
C ALA A 101 -16.46 2.73 -15.20
N HIS A 102 -15.19 2.52 -14.81
CA HIS A 102 -14.06 3.30 -15.30
C HIS A 102 -12.92 2.37 -15.76
N PRO A 103 -13.01 1.77 -16.96
CA PRO A 103 -12.05 0.78 -17.45
C PRO A 103 -10.62 1.34 -17.64
N ASP A 104 -10.47 2.64 -17.80
CA ASP A 104 -9.18 3.34 -17.89
C ASP A 104 -8.51 3.62 -16.54
N CYS A 105 -9.21 3.42 -15.42
CA CYS A 105 -8.66 3.54 -14.08
C CYS A 105 -7.89 2.28 -13.70
N SER A 106 -6.66 2.43 -13.22
CA SER A 106 -5.77 1.34 -12.83
C SER A 106 -5.46 1.29 -11.34
N ILE A 107 -5.63 2.40 -10.62
CA ILE A 107 -5.35 2.50 -9.18
C ILE A 107 -6.46 3.30 -8.50
N ILE A 108 -7.02 2.77 -7.42
CA ILE A 108 -7.93 3.51 -6.54
C ILE A 108 -7.32 3.57 -5.14
N MET A 109 -7.30 4.77 -4.56
CA MET A 109 -7.00 4.98 -3.15
C MET A 109 -8.28 5.29 -2.40
N GLY A 110 -8.55 4.56 -1.32
CA GLY A 110 -9.66 4.81 -0.40
C GLY A 110 -9.24 5.53 0.87
N GLN A 111 -10.06 5.39 1.91
CA GLN A 111 -9.86 5.92 3.26
C GLN A 111 -9.82 4.78 4.28
N THR A 112 -9.19 5.05 5.42
CA THR A 112 -9.15 4.16 6.57
C THR A 112 -9.62 4.91 7.83
N VAL A 113 -10.38 4.21 8.66
CA VAL A 113 -10.80 4.66 9.99
C VAL A 113 -10.12 3.82 11.07
N ASP A 114 -10.12 4.30 12.29
CA ASP A 114 -9.80 3.48 13.46
C ASP A 114 -11.03 2.67 13.93
N GLU A 115 -10.89 1.92 15.02
CA GLU A 115 -11.96 1.08 15.59
C GLU A 115 -13.14 1.90 16.10
N THR A 116 -12.96 3.21 16.30
CA THR A 116 -14.02 4.14 16.74
C THR A 116 -14.70 4.84 15.56
N GLY A 117 -14.29 4.55 14.32
CA GLY A 117 -14.82 5.17 13.11
C GLY A 117 -14.18 6.52 12.75
N VAL A 118 -13.13 6.93 13.46
CA VAL A 118 -12.41 8.18 13.20
C VAL A 118 -11.39 7.99 12.09
N LEU A 119 -11.36 8.91 11.11
CA LEU A 119 -10.41 8.87 10.00
C LEU A 119 -8.95 8.87 10.50
N ARG A 120 -8.16 7.92 10.03
CA ARG A 120 -6.74 7.74 10.42
C ARG A 120 -5.84 8.88 9.97
N LYS A 121 -6.24 9.63 8.98
CA LYS A 121 -5.49 10.76 8.38
C LYS A 121 -6.46 11.87 8.02
N THR A 122 -5.94 13.04 7.72
CA THR A 122 -6.69 14.06 7.01
C THR A 122 -6.74 13.68 5.54
N TYR A 123 -7.89 13.26 5.06
CA TYR A 123 -8.18 12.96 3.66
C TYR A 123 -8.89 14.10 2.97
N PRO A 124 -8.78 14.21 1.64
CA PRO A 124 -9.65 15.04 0.84
C PRO A 124 -11.11 14.60 0.96
N SER A 125 -12.04 15.55 0.88
CA SER A 125 -13.49 15.27 0.95
C SER A 125 -14.11 14.94 -0.41
N LYS A 126 -13.37 15.14 -1.51
CA LYS A 126 -13.85 14.94 -2.89
C LYS A 126 -12.92 14.00 -3.66
N PRO A 127 -13.46 13.22 -4.62
CA PRO A 127 -12.65 12.46 -5.56
C PRO A 127 -11.68 13.37 -6.32
N HIS A 128 -10.49 12.86 -6.61
CA HIS A 128 -9.51 13.55 -7.45
C HIS A 128 -8.52 12.58 -8.07
N SER A 129 -7.96 12.96 -9.21
CA SER A 129 -6.92 12.17 -9.88
C SER A 129 -5.65 12.09 -9.05
N LEU A 130 -5.03 10.92 -9.00
CA LEU A 130 -3.74 10.73 -8.36
C LEU A 130 -2.64 11.36 -9.21
N THR A 131 -1.70 11.98 -8.53
CA THR A 131 -0.48 12.54 -9.10
C THR A 131 0.69 12.22 -8.18
N ARG A 132 1.92 12.28 -8.66
CA ARG A 132 3.10 12.17 -7.80
C ARG A 132 3.22 13.26 -6.74
N PHE A 133 2.37 14.29 -6.77
CA PHE A 133 2.40 15.39 -5.81
C PHE A 133 1.37 15.24 -4.69
N ASN A 134 0.34 14.41 -4.88
CA ASN A 134 -0.73 14.21 -3.91
C ASN A 134 -0.79 12.80 -3.31
N SER A 135 0.00 11.84 -3.81
CA SER A 135 -0.05 10.43 -3.40
C SER A 135 0.92 10.05 -2.26
N ALA A 136 1.71 10.99 -1.73
CA ALA A 136 2.74 10.70 -0.71
C ALA A 136 2.19 10.26 0.67
N LYS A 137 0.89 10.32 0.89
CA LYS A 137 0.21 9.85 2.12
C LYS A 137 -0.50 8.51 1.93
N ALA A 138 -0.29 7.84 0.81
CA ALA A 138 -0.87 6.54 0.54
C ALA A 138 -0.52 5.53 1.65
N ALA A 139 -1.44 4.62 1.93
CA ALA A 139 -1.16 3.40 2.66
C ALA A 139 -1.62 2.23 1.78
N THR A 140 -0.90 1.13 1.81
CA THR A 140 -1.12 0.05 0.86
C THR A 140 -2.49 -0.60 1.03
N TYR A 141 -2.97 -0.73 2.27
CA TYR A 141 -4.30 -1.28 2.57
C TYR A 141 -5.47 -0.33 2.17
N GLU A 142 -5.17 0.88 1.70
CA GLU A 142 -6.13 1.80 1.09
C GLU A 142 -6.15 1.68 -0.44
N MET A 143 -5.23 0.91 -1.01
CA MET A 143 -4.96 0.85 -2.45
C MET A 143 -5.52 -0.43 -3.07
N MET A 144 -6.44 -0.27 -4.02
CA MET A 144 -6.88 -1.33 -4.92
C MET A 144 -6.35 -1.06 -6.32
N VAL A 145 -5.90 -2.10 -7.01
CA VAL A 145 -5.30 -1.99 -8.35
C VAL A 145 -5.99 -2.91 -9.35
N ARG A 146 -6.02 -2.49 -10.61
CA ARG A 146 -6.37 -3.35 -11.75
C ARG A 146 -5.16 -4.18 -12.12
N LEU A 147 -5.22 -5.49 -11.86
CA LEU A 147 -4.05 -6.35 -11.82
C LEU A 147 -3.40 -6.56 -13.20
N ASP A 148 -4.21 -6.71 -14.25
CA ASP A 148 -3.75 -6.84 -15.63
C ASP A 148 -2.99 -5.58 -16.09
N ALA A 149 -3.53 -4.39 -15.84
CA ALA A 149 -2.88 -3.12 -16.20
C ALA A 149 -1.53 -2.93 -15.47
N ILE A 150 -1.46 -3.30 -14.19
CA ILE A 150 -0.22 -3.26 -13.42
C ILE A 150 0.83 -4.21 -13.99
N ARG A 151 0.42 -5.46 -14.31
CA ARG A 151 1.29 -6.49 -14.89
C ARG A 151 1.77 -6.13 -16.29
N GLU A 152 0.88 -5.68 -17.16
CA GLU A 152 1.21 -5.26 -18.53
C GLU A 152 2.26 -4.15 -18.55
N LYS A 153 2.15 -3.18 -17.65
CA LYS A 153 3.13 -2.10 -17.52
C LYS A 153 4.38 -2.50 -16.71
N GLY A 154 4.44 -3.72 -16.19
CA GLY A 154 5.56 -4.20 -15.38
C GLY A 154 5.80 -3.31 -14.16
N ILE A 155 4.73 -2.91 -13.45
CA ILE A 155 4.84 -2.13 -12.22
C ILE A 155 5.05 -3.08 -11.05
N THR A 156 6.05 -2.80 -10.24
CA THR A 156 6.40 -3.56 -9.03
C THR A 156 6.71 -2.61 -7.88
N PHE A 157 6.61 -3.10 -6.66
CA PHE A 157 7.14 -2.41 -5.49
C PHE A 157 8.67 -2.46 -5.51
N ASP A 158 9.30 -1.34 -5.19
CA ASP A 158 10.76 -1.24 -5.05
C ASP A 158 11.19 -1.90 -3.73
N GLU A 159 11.89 -3.03 -3.80
CA GLU A 159 12.24 -3.86 -2.65
C GLU A 159 13.28 -3.23 -1.70
N HIS A 160 13.88 -2.11 -2.09
CA HIS A 160 14.74 -1.32 -1.21
C HIS A 160 13.95 -0.40 -0.26
N PHE A 161 12.61 -0.35 -0.40
CA PHE A 161 11.72 0.50 0.39
C PHE A 161 10.62 -0.32 1.09
N GLY A 162 10.06 0.25 2.17
CA GLY A 162 8.99 -0.37 2.95
C GLY A 162 9.48 -1.12 4.18
N ALA A 163 8.54 -1.58 5.00
CA ALA A 163 8.86 -2.27 6.24
C ALA A 163 9.69 -3.55 5.99
N GLY A 164 10.79 -3.68 6.72
CA GLY A 164 11.74 -4.79 6.58
C GLY A 164 12.76 -4.62 5.47
N ALA A 165 12.77 -3.47 4.76
CA ALA A 165 13.78 -3.09 3.79
C ALA A 165 14.78 -2.08 4.39
N GLU A 166 15.84 -1.73 3.63
CA GLU A 166 16.82 -0.72 4.00
C GLU A 166 16.16 0.63 4.32
N ASN A 167 15.22 1.06 3.49
CA ASN A 167 14.45 2.28 3.67
C ASN A 167 13.03 1.91 4.10
N PHE A 168 12.73 2.06 5.38
CA PHE A 168 11.56 1.48 6.04
C PHE A 168 10.20 2.08 5.67
N LEU A 169 10.12 2.97 4.66
CA LEU A 169 8.88 3.64 4.24
C LEU A 169 8.89 4.00 2.75
N GLY A 170 7.71 4.30 2.20
CA GLY A 170 7.50 4.96 0.92
C GLY A 170 7.35 4.05 -0.29
N ASP A 171 7.33 2.75 -0.10
CA ASP A 171 7.16 1.76 -1.16
C ASP A 171 5.83 1.94 -1.92
N GLU A 172 4.73 2.21 -1.23
CA GLU A 172 3.43 2.50 -1.85
C GLU A 172 3.43 3.80 -2.66
N TYR A 173 4.11 4.82 -2.16
CA TYR A 173 4.22 6.09 -2.90
C TYR A 173 5.06 5.93 -4.17
N ILE A 174 6.18 5.21 -4.10
CA ILE A 174 7.03 4.88 -5.24
C ILE A 174 6.24 4.06 -6.27
N PHE A 175 5.51 3.04 -5.83
CA PHE A 175 4.65 2.21 -6.69
C PHE A 175 3.64 3.06 -7.49
N ILE A 176 2.92 3.96 -6.82
CA ILE A 176 1.97 4.86 -7.47
C ILE A 176 2.69 5.79 -8.44
N ALA A 177 3.81 6.39 -8.03
CA ALA A 177 4.58 7.30 -8.88
C ALA A 177 5.11 6.62 -10.16
N ASP A 178 5.58 5.38 -10.06
CA ASP A 178 6.04 4.59 -11.19
C ASP A 178 4.89 4.21 -12.13
N ALA A 179 3.73 3.83 -11.58
CA ALA A 179 2.53 3.54 -12.36
C ALA A 179 2.07 4.76 -13.17
N LEU A 180 1.97 5.92 -12.51
CA LEU A 180 1.60 7.17 -13.15
C LEU A 180 2.62 7.61 -14.23
N LYS A 181 3.92 7.39 -13.98
CA LYS A 181 4.99 7.69 -14.95
C LYS A 181 4.87 6.82 -16.21
N LYS A 182 4.36 5.59 -16.09
CA LYS A 182 4.09 4.68 -17.22
C LYS A 182 2.71 4.89 -17.87
N GLY A 183 2.02 5.97 -17.52
CA GLY A 183 0.76 6.40 -18.15
C GLY A 183 -0.49 5.74 -17.55
N LEU A 184 -0.38 4.97 -16.47
CA LEU A 184 -1.55 4.47 -15.76
C LEU A 184 -2.27 5.60 -15.04
N LYS A 185 -3.59 5.50 -14.95
CA LYS A 185 -4.43 6.50 -14.27
C LYS A 185 -4.85 5.98 -12.89
N GLY A 186 -4.88 6.87 -11.91
CA GLY A 186 -5.38 6.56 -10.59
C GLY A 186 -6.29 7.65 -10.04
N VAL A 187 -7.15 7.28 -9.09
CA VAL A 187 -8.09 8.17 -8.43
C VAL A 187 -8.07 7.95 -6.91
N PHE A 188 -8.26 9.01 -6.17
CA PHE A 188 -8.66 8.94 -4.77
C PHE A 188 -10.18 9.05 -4.67
N LEU A 189 -10.80 8.17 -3.90
CA LEU A 189 -12.22 8.20 -3.57
C LEU A 189 -12.40 8.35 -2.06
N PRO A 190 -13.31 9.23 -1.58
CA PRO A 190 -13.60 9.36 -0.15
C PRO A 190 -14.50 8.21 0.32
N VAL A 191 -14.01 6.99 0.19
CA VAL A 191 -14.69 5.74 0.55
C VAL A 191 -13.88 5.02 1.61
N VAL A 192 -14.47 4.72 2.76
CA VAL A 192 -13.83 3.95 3.82
C VAL A 192 -13.77 2.48 3.39
N VAL A 193 -12.55 1.97 3.19
CA VAL A 193 -12.31 0.59 2.74
C VAL A 193 -11.73 -0.31 3.82
N ALA A 194 -11.10 0.28 4.83
CA ALA A 194 -10.41 -0.48 5.87
C ALA A 194 -10.58 0.15 7.25
N ILE A 195 -10.45 -0.68 8.27
CA ILE A 195 -10.33 -0.32 9.68
C ILE A 195 -8.94 -0.77 10.11
N HIS A 196 -8.16 0.14 10.69
CA HIS A 196 -6.81 -0.15 11.19
C HIS A 196 -6.68 0.35 12.63
N PRO A 197 -6.18 -0.45 13.58
CA PRO A 197 -6.02 -0.04 14.97
C PRO A 197 -5.29 1.29 15.14
N LYS A 198 -5.74 2.07 16.13
CA LYS A 198 -5.17 3.39 16.42
C LYS A 198 -3.70 3.32 16.78
N GLU A 199 -3.29 2.30 17.52
CA GLU A 199 -1.90 2.06 17.86
C GLU A 199 -1.14 1.49 16.66
N SER A 200 -0.31 2.29 16.06
CA SER A 200 0.62 1.87 15.01
C SER A 200 2.04 2.29 15.33
N SER A 201 2.99 1.40 15.08
CA SER A 201 4.41 1.51 15.43
C SER A 201 5.19 2.62 14.70
N GLY A 202 4.54 3.55 14.01
CA GLY A 202 5.13 4.29 12.90
C GLY A 202 5.32 5.80 13.02
N SER A 203 5.24 6.45 14.19
CA SER A 203 5.43 7.91 14.24
C SER A 203 6.80 8.33 14.81
N THR A 204 7.82 8.36 13.93
CA THR A 204 9.16 8.86 14.24
C THR A 204 9.51 10.14 13.49
N TRP A 205 8.54 11.06 13.33
CA TRP A 205 8.72 12.29 12.57
C TRP A 205 9.94 13.10 13.04
N GLY A 206 10.77 13.53 12.08
CA GLY A 206 11.87 14.45 12.29
C GLY A 206 13.11 13.84 12.92
N THR A 207 13.15 12.53 13.14
CA THR A 207 14.39 11.82 13.46
C THR A 207 15.32 11.78 12.25
N ASP A 208 16.64 11.64 12.47
CA ASP A 208 17.59 11.54 11.37
C ASP A 208 17.29 10.36 10.46
N ARG A 209 16.85 9.23 11.02
CA ARG A 209 16.44 8.03 10.30
C ARG A 209 15.20 8.28 9.42
N ASP A 210 14.17 8.96 9.94
CA ASP A 210 12.95 9.29 9.20
C ASP A 210 13.25 10.24 8.04
N LEU A 211 14.03 11.30 8.31
CA LEU A 211 14.41 12.27 7.28
C LEU A 211 15.29 11.65 6.19
N ALA A 212 16.25 10.80 6.55
CA ALA A 212 17.10 10.10 5.60
C ALA A 212 16.28 9.17 4.68
N ALA A 213 15.37 8.37 5.25
CA ALA A 213 14.51 7.48 4.46
C ALA A 213 13.61 8.30 3.50
N ARG A 214 12.97 9.37 3.99
CA ARG A 214 12.18 10.26 3.14
C ARG A 214 13.01 10.93 2.05
N ALA A 215 14.25 11.34 2.37
CA ALA A 215 15.13 11.93 1.36
C ALA A 215 15.41 10.97 0.21
N LYS A 216 15.62 9.68 0.51
CA LYS A 216 15.79 8.63 -0.51
C LYS A 216 14.52 8.42 -1.34
N VAL A 217 13.34 8.41 -0.71
CA VAL A 217 12.05 8.34 -1.43
C VAL A 217 11.91 9.52 -2.41
N PHE A 218 12.18 10.75 -1.97
CA PHE A 218 12.13 11.92 -2.86
C PHE A 218 13.13 11.79 -4.01
N THR A 219 14.34 11.31 -3.76
CA THR A 219 15.33 11.06 -4.84
C THR A 219 14.78 10.04 -5.83
N ARG A 220 14.22 8.93 -5.34
CA ARG A 220 13.66 7.87 -6.17
C ARG A 220 12.51 8.34 -7.06
N VAL A 221 11.63 9.20 -6.53
CA VAL A 221 10.44 9.69 -7.25
C VAL A 221 10.77 10.88 -8.16
N PHE A 222 11.62 11.81 -7.74
CA PHE A 222 11.84 13.08 -8.42
C PHE A 222 13.22 13.22 -9.09
N GLY A 223 14.13 12.29 -8.85
CA GLY A 223 15.47 12.33 -9.43
C GLY A 223 16.22 13.63 -9.10
N VAL A 224 16.76 14.28 -10.12
CA VAL A 224 17.54 15.51 -9.98
C VAL A 224 16.76 16.70 -9.40
N SER A 225 15.44 16.71 -9.51
CA SER A 225 14.59 17.75 -8.92
C SER A 225 14.23 17.50 -7.43
N ALA A 226 14.67 16.40 -6.85
CA ALA A 226 14.35 16.03 -5.47
C ALA A 226 14.70 17.12 -4.42
N PRO A 227 15.82 17.85 -4.49
CA PRO A 227 16.10 18.92 -3.53
C PRO A 227 15.01 19.99 -3.46
N LEU A 228 14.46 20.40 -4.61
CA LEU A 228 13.35 21.35 -4.66
C LEU A 228 12.10 20.81 -3.95
N PHE A 229 11.71 19.55 -4.24
CA PHE A 229 10.53 18.96 -3.63
C PHE A 229 10.70 18.66 -2.14
N ARG A 230 11.92 18.35 -1.68
CA ARG A 230 12.22 18.24 -0.24
C ARG A 230 12.08 19.58 0.47
N ALA A 231 12.57 20.68 -0.11
CA ALA A 231 12.38 22.02 0.44
C ALA A 231 10.89 22.38 0.53
N LEU A 232 10.12 22.18 -0.55
CA LEU A 232 8.67 22.41 -0.57
C LEU A 232 7.93 21.53 0.45
N PHE A 233 8.35 20.28 0.64
CA PHE A 233 7.78 19.39 1.63
C PHE A 233 7.97 19.90 3.06
N LEU A 234 9.17 20.38 3.41
CA LEU A 234 9.43 20.97 4.73
C LEU A 234 8.58 22.23 4.96
N LEU A 235 8.47 23.12 3.95
CA LEU A 235 7.67 24.33 4.04
C LEU A 235 6.17 24.04 4.23
N LYS A 236 5.65 22.98 3.62
CA LYS A 236 4.24 22.56 3.73
C LYS A 236 3.96 21.63 4.90
N SER A 237 5.00 21.14 5.58
CA SER A 237 4.84 20.17 6.67
C SER A 237 4.15 20.81 7.89
N ARG A 238 3.00 20.23 8.28
CA ARG A 238 2.29 20.61 9.51
C ARG A 238 2.78 19.85 10.76
N LYS A 239 3.80 19.00 10.61
CA LYS A 239 4.31 18.11 11.69
C LYS A 239 5.31 18.79 12.64
N GLY A 240 5.47 20.10 12.55
CA GLY A 240 6.38 20.89 13.37
C GLY A 240 7.73 21.19 12.70
N PRO A 241 8.49 22.16 13.24
CA PRO A 241 9.75 22.60 12.66
C PRO A 241 10.86 21.55 12.83
N VAL A 242 11.64 21.39 11.78
CA VAL A 242 12.88 20.60 11.80
C VAL A 242 14.05 21.55 12.03
N ARG A 243 15.03 21.19 12.90
CA ARG A 243 16.23 21.99 13.13
C ARG A 243 16.93 22.31 11.82
N ALA A 244 17.43 23.53 11.64
CA ALA A 244 17.98 24.03 10.37
C ALA A 244 19.08 23.12 9.78
N ALA A 245 20.00 22.60 10.60
CA ALA A 245 21.04 21.69 10.15
C ALA A 245 20.46 20.37 9.57
N LYS A 246 19.41 19.80 10.21
CA LYS A 246 18.73 18.60 9.71
C LYS A 246 17.92 18.89 8.44
N ALA A 247 17.28 20.07 8.39
CA ALA A 247 16.55 20.52 7.22
C ALA A 247 17.48 20.63 6.00
N LEU A 248 18.66 21.25 6.17
CA LEU A 248 19.65 21.35 5.11
C LEU A 248 20.14 19.96 4.64
N ARG A 249 20.49 19.06 5.58
CA ARG A 249 20.85 17.67 5.23
C ARG A 249 19.75 16.96 4.44
N PHE A 250 18.51 17.08 4.90
CA PHE A 250 17.37 16.50 4.21
C PHE A 250 17.22 17.07 2.79
N ILE A 251 17.29 18.40 2.60
CA ILE A 251 17.21 19.03 1.28
C ILE A 251 18.32 18.51 0.36
N LEU A 252 19.54 18.41 0.86
CA LEU A 252 20.68 17.90 0.09
C LEU A 252 20.68 16.37 -0.10
N GLY A 253 19.81 15.62 0.62
CA GLY A 253 19.73 14.17 0.52
C GLY A 253 20.84 13.42 1.25
N ARG A 254 21.38 14.04 2.30
CA ARG A 254 22.51 13.52 3.11
C ARG A 254 22.04 13.11 4.50
#